data_b3358d9f8c7017ac56ff1d028f93c2df
#
_entry.id   b3358d9f8c7017ac56ff1d028f93c2df
#
_cell.length_a   1.000
_cell.length_b   1.000
_cell.length_c   1.000
_cell.angle_alpha   90.00
_cell.angle_beta   90.00
_cell.angle_gamma   90.00
#
_symmetry.space_group_name_H-M   'P 1'
#
loop_
_entity.id
_entity.type
_entity.pdbx_description
1 polymer ?
#
loop_
_entity_poly.entity_id
_entity_poly.type
_entity_poly.pdbx_seq_one_letter_code
_entity_poly.pdbx_strand_id
1 'polypeptide(L)'
;MTLRVVARIKAKPDKVEEVREALTDLVAPTRSECGCVVYELLQNTDDPTDFTFVEEWESEAALADHAASDHIQATREKLKGIVEEAPDIRTYTLID
;
A
#
# COMPACT_ATOMS: atom_id res chain seq x y z
N MET A 1 13.99 -12.01 -11.01
CA MET A 1 14.19 -11.48 -9.64
C MET A 1 13.00 -10.63 -9.26
N THR A 2 12.43 -10.87 -8.09
CA THR A 2 11.29 -10.09 -7.62
C THR A 2 11.74 -8.91 -6.77
N LEU A 3 10.84 -7.90 -6.69
CA LEU A 3 11.03 -6.76 -5.80
C LEU A 3 10.13 -6.91 -4.58
N ARG A 4 10.64 -6.52 -3.43
CA ARG A 4 9.85 -6.40 -2.22
C ARG A 4 9.58 -4.93 -1.95
N VAL A 5 8.37 -4.62 -1.48
CA VAL A 5 7.98 -3.24 -1.15
C VAL A 5 7.38 -3.22 0.24
N VAL A 6 7.74 -2.20 1.00
CA VAL A 6 7.09 -1.89 2.27
C VAL A 6 6.58 -0.47 2.17
N ALA A 7 5.26 -0.32 2.25
CA ALA A 7 4.60 0.99 2.13
C ALA A 7 3.85 1.29 3.43
N ARG A 8 4.27 2.32 4.14
CA ARG A 8 3.65 2.74 5.40
C ARG A 8 2.76 3.95 5.19
N ILE A 9 1.54 3.85 5.68
CA ILE A 9 0.55 4.93 5.63
C ILE A 9 0.10 5.21 7.06
N LYS A 10 0.29 6.43 7.52
CA LYS A 10 -0.10 6.82 8.87
C LYS A 10 -1.38 7.64 8.86
N ALA A 11 -2.43 7.10 9.45
CA ALA A 11 -3.72 7.77 9.57
C ALA A 11 -3.67 8.86 10.65
N LYS A 12 -4.45 9.92 10.45
CA LYS A 12 -4.74 10.83 11.56
C LYS A 12 -5.50 10.06 12.64
N PRO A 13 -5.29 10.36 13.94
CA PRO A 13 -5.89 9.58 15.03
C PRO A 13 -7.41 9.45 14.98
N ASP A 14 -8.10 10.46 14.45
CA ASP A 14 -9.56 10.47 14.34
C ASP A 14 -10.07 9.95 12.98
N LYS A 15 -9.17 9.45 12.13
CA LYS A 15 -9.49 9.01 10.76
C LYS A 15 -9.09 7.56 10.48
N VAL A 16 -8.80 6.78 11.52
CA VAL A 16 -8.31 5.40 11.37
C VAL A 16 -9.25 4.53 10.54
N GLU A 17 -10.56 4.56 10.82
CA GLU A 17 -11.51 3.72 10.10
C GLU A 17 -11.67 4.13 8.64
N GLU A 18 -11.61 5.42 8.34
CA GLU A 18 -11.68 5.91 6.97
C GLU A 18 -10.46 5.49 6.16
N VAL A 19 -9.27 5.53 6.77
CA VAL A 19 -8.05 5.05 6.14
C VAL A 19 -8.10 3.53 5.94
N ARG A 20 -8.53 2.79 6.96
CA ARG A 20 -8.70 1.33 6.87
C ARG A 20 -9.57 0.95 5.67
N GLU A 21 -10.72 1.60 5.52
CA GLU A 21 -11.65 1.31 4.44
C GLU A 21 -11.03 1.62 3.07
N ALA A 22 -10.40 2.78 2.93
CA ALA A 22 -9.76 3.17 1.67
C ALA A 22 -8.66 2.19 1.26
N LEU A 23 -7.82 1.76 2.21
CA LEU A 23 -6.72 0.83 1.93
C LEU A 23 -7.23 -0.60 1.69
N THR A 24 -8.28 -1.02 2.40
CA THR A 24 -8.88 -2.35 2.20
C THR A 24 -9.45 -2.47 0.78
N ASP A 25 -10.10 -1.42 0.30
CA ASP A 25 -10.68 -1.41 -1.05
C ASP A 25 -9.61 -1.52 -2.15
N LEU A 26 -8.38 -1.17 -1.84
CA LEU A 26 -7.26 -1.26 -2.78
C LEU A 26 -6.74 -2.69 -2.96
N VAL A 27 -6.97 -3.56 -2.00
CA VAL A 27 -6.33 -4.89 -1.96
C VAL A 27 -6.75 -5.77 -3.13
N ALA A 28 -8.06 -5.97 -3.35
CA ALA A 28 -8.56 -6.88 -4.38
C ALA A 28 -8.12 -6.47 -5.80
N PRO A 29 -8.32 -5.20 -6.24
CA PRO A 29 -7.88 -4.81 -7.57
C PRO A 29 -6.37 -4.89 -7.75
N THR A 30 -5.59 -4.65 -6.70
CA THR A 30 -4.13 -4.77 -6.78
C THR A 30 -3.70 -6.23 -6.93
N ARG A 31 -4.32 -7.15 -6.20
CA ARG A 31 -4.02 -8.59 -6.33
C ARG A 31 -4.33 -9.13 -7.71
N SER A 32 -5.22 -8.48 -8.45
CA SER A 32 -5.56 -8.87 -9.82
C SER A 32 -4.60 -8.32 -10.86
N GLU A 33 -3.67 -7.45 -10.47
CA GLU A 33 -2.69 -6.90 -11.41
C GLU A 33 -1.69 -7.96 -11.87
N CYS A 34 -1.32 -7.88 -13.15
CA CYS A 34 -0.28 -8.72 -13.71
C CYS A 34 1.05 -8.41 -13.00
N GLY A 35 1.72 -9.45 -12.50
CA GLY A 35 2.98 -9.27 -11.80
C GLY A 35 2.88 -9.04 -10.29
N CYS A 36 1.67 -8.95 -9.74
CA CYS A 36 1.50 -8.89 -8.29
C CYS A 36 1.62 -10.29 -7.71
N VAL A 37 2.68 -10.55 -6.94
CA VAL A 37 2.92 -11.85 -6.30
C VAL A 37 2.31 -11.89 -4.90
N VAL A 38 2.57 -10.84 -4.10
CA VAL A 38 2.04 -10.70 -2.73
C VAL A 38 1.58 -9.27 -2.53
N TYR A 39 0.43 -9.11 -1.91
CA TYR A 39 -0.06 -7.78 -1.52
C TYR A 39 -0.88 -7.93 -0.24
N GLU A 40 -0.27 -7.58 0.87
CA GLU A 40 -0.87 -7.75 2.20
C GLU A 40 -0.94 -6.42 2.93
N LEU A 41 -2.10 -6.13 3.51
CA LEU A 41 -2.32 -4.93 4.32
C LEU A 41 -2.27 -5.33 5.80
N LEU A 42 -1.37 -4.70 6.54
CA LEU A 42 -1.17 -4.95 7.96
C LEU A 42 -1.50 -3.70 8.76
N GLN A 43 -1.98 -3.90 9.98
CA GLN A 43 -2.14 -2.82 10.94
C GLN A 43 -1.25 -3.11 12.14
N ASN A 44 -0.51 -2.10 12.60
CA ASN A 44 0.36 -2.22 13.76
C ASN A 44 -0.46 -2.57 15.01
N THR A 45 -0.06 -3.61 15.73
CA THR A 45 -0.79 -4.07 16.91
C THR A 45 -0.73 -3.09 18.08
N ASP A 46 0.30 -2.24 18.11
CA ASP A 46 0.51 -1.27 19.18
C ASP A 46 0.11 0.15 18.80
N ASP A 47 -0.08 0.41 17.50
CA ASP A 47 -0.42 1.75 16.99
C ASP A 47 -1.47 1.60 15.88
N PRO A 48 -2.76 1.81 16.17
CA PRO A 48 -3.81 1.62 15.19
C PRO A 48 -3.77 2.62 14.02
N THR A 49 -2.97 3.68 14.11
CA THR A 49 -2.81 4.64 13.01
C THR A 49 -1.81 4.18 11.96
N ASP A 50 -0.99 3.18 12.26
CA ASP A 50 0.06 2.69 11.37
C ASP A 50 -0.45 1.51 10.54
N PHE A 51 -0.70 1.76 9.26
CA PHE A 51 -1.04 0.74 8.26
C PHE A 51 0.17 0.52 7.37
N THR A 52 0.45 -0.74 7.05
CA THR A 52 1.62 -1.08 6.25
C THR A 52 1.25 -2.14 5.22
N PHE A 53 1.56 -1.86 3.95
CA PHE A 53 1.51 -2.89 2.90
C PHE A 53 2.85 -3.60 2.82
N VAL A 54 2.80 -4.92 2.74
CA VAL A 54 3.94 -5.77 2.43
C VAL A 54 3.66 -6.39 1.08
N GLU A 55 4.58 -6.17 0.12
CA GLU A 55 4.32 -6.47 -1.28
C GLU A 55 5.49 -7.20 -1.91
N GLU A 56 5.16 -8.04 -2.90
CA GLU A 56 6.16 -8.63 -3.77
C GLU A 56 5.67 -8.49 -5.22
N TRP A 57 6.54 -8.00 -6.11
CA TRP A 57 6.25 -7.77 -7.52
C TRP A 57 7.25 -8.51 -8.40
N GLU A 58 6.78 -9.05 -9.52
CA GLU A 58 7.65 -9.81 -10.44
C GLU A 58 8.78 -8.96 -11.03
N SER A 59 8.55 -7.66 -11.21
CA SER A 59 9.51 -6.77 -11.87
C SER A 59 9.28 -5.31 -11.51
N GLU A 60 10.25 -4.48 -11.82
CA GLU A 60 10.11 -3.03 -11.69
C GLU A 60 9.00 -2.49 -12.59
N ALA A 61 8.84 -3.08 -13.79
CA ALA A 61 7.78 -2.68 -14.71
C ALA A 61 6.40 -2.94 -14.12
N ALA A 62 6.20 -4.10 -13.47
CA ALA A 62 4.94 -4.43 -12.81
C ALA A 62 4.63 -3.44 -11.68
N LEU A 63 5.63 -3.07 -10.88
CA LEU A 63 5.47 -2.08 -9.82
C LEU A 63 5.13 -0.70 -10.39
N ALA A 64 5.77 -0.30 -11.49
CA ALA A 64 5.48 0.97 -12.15
C ALA A 64 4.05 1.02 -12.68
N ASP A 65 3.57 -0.07 -13.27
CA ASP A 65 2.18 -0.17 -13.74
C ASP A 65 1.20 -0.05 -12.59
N HIS A 66 1.50 -0.67 -11.43
CA HIS A 66 0.71 -0.54 -10.22
C HIS A 66 0.62 0.92 -9.78
N ALA A 67 1.75 1.62 -9.73
CA ALA A 67 1.80 3.02 -9.30
C ALA A 67 1.00 3.95 -10.22
N ALA A 68 0.82 3.57 -11.48
CA ALA A 68 0.07 4.34 -12.47
C ALA A 68 -1.39 3.90 -12.60
N SER A 69 -1.82 2.86 -11.86
CA SER A 69 -3.16 2.29 -11.99
C SER A 69 -4.27 3.24 -11.52
N ASP A 70 -5.48 3.03 -12.07
CA ASP A 70 -6.65 3.83 -11.69
C ASP A 70 -7.01 3.65 -10.21
N HIS A 71 -6.89 2.44 -9.69
CA HIS A 71 -7.24 2.17 -8.29
C HIS A 71 -6.24 2.83 -7.32
N ILE A 72 -4.97 2.93 -7.66
CA ILE A 72 -4.00 3.69 -6.85
C ILE A 72 -4.33 5.18 -6.88
N GLN A 73 -4.67 5.72 -8.07
CA GLN A 73 -5.05 7.13 -8.20
C GLN A 73 -6.28 7.43 -7.34
N ALA A 74 -7.30 6.58 -7.42
CA ALA A 74 -8.52 6.74 -6.63
C ALA A 74 -8.22 6.68 -5.12
N THR A 75 -7.36 5.76 -4.70
CA THR A 75 -6.98 5.63 -3.29
C THR A 75 -6.24 6.88 -2.81
N ARG A 76 -5.33 7.42 -3.61
CA ARG A 76 -4.63 8.67 -3.26
C ARG A 76 -5.61 9.81 -3.02
N GLU A 77 -6.64 9.92 -3.84
CA GLU A 77 -7.69 10.93 -3.64
C GLU A 77 -8.44 10.71 -2.33
N LYS A 78 -8.79 9.47 -2.01
CA LYS A 78 -9.49 9.13 -0.76
C LYS A 78 -8.65 9.46 0.47
N LEU A 79 -7.32 9.34 0.38
CA LEU A 79 -6.42 9.56 1.51
C LEU A 79 -6.14 11.03 1.80
N LYS A 80 -6.47 11.92 0.89
CA LYS A 80 -6.24 13.35 1.10
C LYS A 80 -6.99 13.84 2.32
N GLY A 81 -6.25 14.48 3.24
CA GLY A 81 -6.82 15.06 4.46
C GLY A 81 -7.06 14.09 5.60
N ILE A 82 -6.86 12.80 5.41
CA ILE A 82 -7.08 11.79 6.47
C ILE A 82 -5.80 11.06 6.89
N VAL A 83 -4.66 11.36 6.26
CA VAL A 83 -3.34 10.83 6.65
C VAL A 83 -2.49 11.94 7.24
N GLU A 84 -1.57 11.56 8.15
CA GLU A 84 -0.66 12.49 8.82
C GLU A 84 0.37 13.07 7.88
N GLU A 85 0.84 12.24 6.94
CA GLU A 85 1.93 12.58 6.04
C GLU A 85 1.84 11.76 4.76
N ALA A 86 2.67 12.07 3.79
CA ALA A 86 2.76 11.27 2.57
C ALA A 86 3.18 9.84 2.89
N PRO A 87 2.66 8.83 2.15
CA PRO A 87 3.07 7.44 2.36
C PRO A 87 4.59 7.27 2.23
N ASP A 88 5.17 6.46 3.12
CA ASP A 88 6.59 6.10 3.07
C ASP A 88 6.71 4.77 2.34
N ILE A 89 7.13 4.82 1.08
CA ILE A 89 7.20 3.65 0.20
C ILE A 89 8.66 3.33 -0.08
N ARG A 90 9.09 2.13 0.30
CA ARG A 90 10.47 1.69 0.12
C ARG A 90 10.52 0.35 -0.59
N THR A 91 11.50 0.22 -1.49
CA THR A 91 11.73 -1.02 -2.21
C THR A 91 12.94 -1.74 -1.64
N TYR A 92 12.87 -3.08 -1.65
CA TYR A 92 13.88 -3.93 -1.06
C TYR A 92 14.17 -5.12 -1.97
N THR A 93 15.39 -5.64 -1.86
CA THR A 93 15.78 -6.90 -2.46
C THR A 93 15.86 -7.94 -1.35
N LEU A 94 15.27 -9.11 -1.56
CA LEU A 94 15.39 -10.19 -0.58
C LEU A 94 16.83 -10.69 -0.56
N ILE A 95 17.43 -10.71 0.61
CA ILE A 95 18.81 -11.21 0.80
C ILE A 95 18.79 -12.69 1.15
N ASP A 96 17.83 -13.09 1.98
CA ASP A 96 17.81 -14.48 2.48
C ASP A 96 16.38 -14.99 2.61
#